data_f51817df3182e7d3c85b6de4039f4868
#
_entry.id   f51817df3182e7d3c85b6de4039f4868
#
_cell.length_a   1.000
_cell.length_b   1.000
_cell.length_c   1.000
_cell.angle_alpha   90.00
_cell.angle_beta   90.00
_cell.angle_gamma   90.00
#
_symmetry.space_group_name_H-M   'P 1'
#
loop_
_entity.id
_entity.type
_entity.pdbx_description
1 polymer ?
#
loop_
_entity_poly.entity_id
_entity_poly.type
_entity_poly.pdbx_seq_one_letter_code
_entity_poly.pdbx_strand_id
1 'polypeptide(L)'
;MQTDPLFHKRGLSWYVIVAAVFLLRSFLWFNAELWYDEVLTLSRFVFNSHDGSLLNVFRDYPIANNHMLSTAVYWIWTHLVGLPDEAILRIPSIVGGLATIAIVMRHWRKFIGDCLATIGGLMLAISPVFTAYAYQVRGYSLTFLLAAMAVSGVFEILYANRMRGQLLFAAASLLLPLVMPTNAILAPALLAVVVICHWKAKYSMKTIVMDCIPAIIATALGAGYYFTIWEQFKRVIAEPDGWSSATMVAGNVLLAAIAHAALLPLFFFPKRKPQDGETTEPNEPNLLCFAISTVAACALLVILSLLASRSGHAPFPRVFLVFCLPMTAAVLAFAKSRDIHRSFTFATLAVVVLCNGILWERFATSITDYQLAHNRVPDNLLQQYYRGCTELREMTRANIENKQSLFIVTDAYDIMSFRFYWNLQELPPQSVAGFNELPQDFWKHFANSGLQLRAFAKTPEQAADFFSKAGFGDAKELLSKLEVVNAMQPNSLRKLYKLRN
;
A
#
# COMPACT_ATOMS: atom_id res chain seq x y z
N MET A 1 -30.79 -23.57 1.76
CA MET A 1 -29.75 -23.42 0.73
C MET A 1 -29.00 -24.74 0.57
N GLN A 2 -29.35 -25.57 -0.44
CA GLN A 2 -28.59 -26.78 -0.74
C GLN A 2 -27.25 -26.39 -1.33
N THR A 3 -26.18 -26.61 -0.58
CA THR A 3 -24.79 -26.45 -1.07
C THR A 3 -24.52 -27.60 -2.05
N ASP A 4 -24.18 -27.26 -3.29
CA ASP A 4 -23.79 -28.23 -4.31
C ASP A 4 -22.56 -29.03 -3.80
N PRO A 5 -22.68 -30.32 -3.52
CA PRO A 5 -21.62 -31.13 -2.91
C PRO A 5 -20.35 -31.21 -3.76
N LEU A 6 -20.44 -30.97 -5.07
CA LEU A 6 -19.29 -30.94 -5.98
C LEU A 6 -18.41 -29.68 -5.75
N PHE A 7 -19.00 -28.55 -5.35
CA PHE A 7 -18.24 -27.34 -5.04
C PHE A 7 -17.54 -27.40 -3.68
N HIS A 8 -18.06 -28.16 -2.71
CA HIS A 8 -17.43 -28.25 -1.39
C HIS A 8 -16.07 -28.96 -1.44
N LYS A 9 -15.94 -30.02 -2.27
CA LYS A 9 -14.64 -30.67 -2.52
C LYS A 9 -13.71 -29.86 -3.43
N ARG A 10 -14.24 -29.02 -4.31
CA ARG A 10 -13.47 -28.16 -5.23
C ARG A 10 -13.05 -26.80 -4.62
N GLY A 11 -13.64 -26.39 -3.52
CA GLY A 11 -13.36 -25.09 -2.89
C GLY A 11 -11.90 -24.91 -2.47
N LEU A 12 -11.27 -25.97 -1.95
CA LEU A 12 -9.84 -25.92 -1.60
C LEU A 12 -8.95 -25.80 -2.85
N SER A 13 -9.30 -26.51 -3.93
CA SER A 13 -8.55 -26.46 -5.20
C SER A 13 -8.56 -25.06 -5.81
N TRP A 14 -9.71 -24.38 -5.81
CA TRP A 14 -9.82 -23.01 -6.30
C TRP A 14 -9.03 -22.02 -5.44
N TYR A 15 -9.05 -22.18 -4.12
CA TYR A 15 -8.24 -21.36 -3.24
C TYR A 15 -6.75 -21.52 -3.53
N VAL A 16 -6.26 -22.74 -3.72
CA VAL A 16 -4.87 -23.01 -4.09
C VAL A 16 -4.50 -22.37 -5.43
N ILE A 17 -5.40 -22.44 -6.44
CA ILE A 17 -5.17 -21.82 -7.74
C ILE A 17 -5.07 -20.29 -7.60
N VAL A 18 -6.01 -19.65 -6.89
CA VAL A 18 -6.02 -18.20 -6.70
C VAL A 18 -4.82 -17.76 -5.89
N ALA A 19 -4.45 -18.49 -4.84
CA ALA A 19 -3.24 -18.24 -4.06
C ALA A 19 -1.98 -18.36 -4.93
N ALA A 20 -1.90 -19.38 -5.78
CA ALA A 20 -0.79 -19.56 -6.73
C ALA A 20 -0.70 -18.39 -7.71
N VAL A 21 -1.83 -17.90 -8.25
CA VAL A 21 -1.85 -16.70 -9.13
C VAL A 21 -1.33 -15.48 -8.39
N PHE A 22 -1.78 -15.24 -7.15
CA PHE A 22 -1.29 -14.14 -6.34
C PHE A 22 0.23 -14.25 -6.08
N LEU A 23 0.71 -15.43 -5.71
CA LEU A 23 2.13 -15.67 -5.46
C LEU A 23 2.98 -15.51 -6.72
N LEU A 24 2.52 -16.01 -7.87
CA LEU A 24 3.20 -15.83 -9.16
C LEU A 24 3.29 -14.35 -9.55
N ARG A 25 2.21 -13.59 -9.36
CA ARG A 25 2.22 -12.14 -9.60
C ARG A 25 3.16 -11.40 -8.65
N SER A 26 3.22 -11.83 -7.39
CA SER A 26 4.08 -11.24 -6.36
C SER A 26 5.54 -11.69 -6.48
N PHE A 27 5.82 -12.82 -7.14
CA PHE A 27 7.14 -13.44 -7.21
C PHE A 27 8.21 -12.51 -7.80
N LEU A 28 7.87 -11.75 -8.83
CA LEU A 28 8.78 -10.78 -9.46
C LEU A 28 9.23 -9.68 -8.48
N TRP A 29 8.45 -9.44 -7.44
CA TRP A 29 8.68 -8.41 -6.43
C TRP A 29 9.27 -8.95 -5.13
N PHE A 30 9.26 -10.27 -4.97
CA PHE A 30 9.66 -10.92 -3.72
C PHE A 30 11.11 -10.64 -3.37
N ASN A 31 11.99 -10.73 -4.39
CA ASN A 31 13.43 -10.48 -4.27
C ASN A 31 13.83 -9.07 -4.73
N ALA A 32 12.86 -8.21 -5.06
CA ALA A 32 13.16 -6.84 -5.39
C ALA A 32 13.64 -6.11 -4.13
N GLU A 33 14.58 -5.21 -4.29
CA GLU A 33 15.09 -4.37 -3.22
C GLU A 33 13.95 -3.62 -2.53
N LEU A 34 14.19 -3.28 -1.27
CA LEU A 34 13.21 -2.52 -0.50
C LEU A 34 13.08 -1.09 -1.04
N TRP A 35 11.88 -0.64 -1.19
CA TRP A 35 11.60 0.75 -1.54
C TRP A 35 11.95 1.69 -0.37
N TYR A 36 12.23 2.95 -0.68
CA TYR A 36 12.58 3.98 0.31
C TYR A 36 11.69 3.99 1.55
N ASP A 37 10.38 3.97 1.39
CA ASP A 37 9.45 3.96 2.51
C ASP A 37 9.50 2.65 3.33
N GLU A 38 9.83 1.52 2.70
CA GLU A 38 10.05 0.24 3.40
C GLU A 38 11.33 0.32 4.22
N VAL A 39 12.40 0.82 3.61
CA VAL A 39 13.69 1.06 4.29
C VAL A 39 13.52 2.03 5.44
N LEU A 40 12.80 3.12 5.24
CA LEU A 40 12.51 4.12 6.27
C LEU A 40 11.76 3.50 7.45
N THR A 41 10.75 2.66 7.18
CA THR A 41 10.01 1.94 8.22
C THR A 41 10.94 1.04 9.03
N LEU A 42 11.75 0.23 8.35
CA LEU A 42 12.65 -0.71 9.00
C LEU A 42 13.76 0.01 9.77
N SER A 43 14.47 0.93 9.12
CA SER A 43 15.61 1.62 9.71
C SER A 43 15.22 2.46 10.91
N ARG A 44 14.11 3.22 10.80
CA ARG A 44 13.75 4.20 11.82
C ARG A 44 12.93 3.62 12.96
N PHE A 45 12.01 2.71 12.66
CA PHE A 45 11.03 2.26 13.64
C PHE A 45 11.26 0.82 14.11
N VAL A 46 11.88 -0.02 13.28
CA VAL A 46 12.12 -1.42 13.64
C VAL A 46 13.50 -1.61 14.24
N PHE A 47 14.56 -1.07 13.61
CA PHE A 47 15.94 -1.29 14.05
C PHE A 47 16.54 -0.16 14.91
N ASN A 48 16.12 1.09 14.69
CA ASN A 48 16.65 2.26 15.41
C ASN A 48 15.70 2.83 16.47
N SER A 49 14.70 2.09 16.92
CA SER A 49 13.96 2.51 18.11
C SER A 49 14.94 2.67 19.26
N HIS A 50 14.98 3.84 19.89
CA HIS A 50 16.02 4.31 20.83
C HIS A 50 16.48 3.29 21.88
N ASP A 51 15.69 2.27 22.20
CA ASP A 51 16.01 1.19 23.12
C ASP A 51 15.68 -0.20 22.57
N GLY A 52 15.41 -0.34 21.26
CA GLY A 52 14.97 -1.61 20.67
C GLY A 52 13.61 -2.12 21.18
N SER A 53 12.86 -1.30 21.90
CA SER A 53 11.61 -1.68 22.54
C SER A 53 10.42 -1.60 21.59
N LEU A 54 9.59 -2.64 21.56
CA LEU A 54 8.30 -2.64 20.86
C LEU A 54 7.42 -1.44 21.25
N LEU A 55 7.55 -0.96 22.50
CA LEU A 55 6.74 0.16 22.98
C LEU A 55 7.05 1.47 22.23
N ASN A 56 8.28 1.65 21.79
CA ASN A 56 8.70 2.82 21.03
C ASN A 56 8.06 2.89 19.65
N VAL A 57 7.72 1.75 19.04
CA VAL A 57 6.96 1.71 17.78
C VAL A 57 5.63 2.47 17.92
N PHE A 58 5.01 2.42 19.09
CA PHE A 58 3.75 3.09 19.38
C PHE A 58 3.94 4.54 19.90
N ARG A 59 5.08 4.88 20.47
CA ARG A 59 5.34 6.22 21.04
C ARG A 59 5.95 7.21 20.04
N ASP A 60 6.70 6.69 19.07
CA ASP A 60 7.44 7.51 18.11
C ASP A 60 6.65 7.72 16.82
N TYR A 61 6.20 8.94 16.59
CA TYR A 61 5.49 9.33 15.38
C TYR A 61 6.08 10.62 14.76
N PRO A 62 7.40 10.65 14.48
CA PRO A 62 8.05 11.85 13.97
C PRO A 62 7.73 12.16 12.51
N ILE A 63 7.22 11.20 11.75
CA ILE A 63 6.83 11.30 10.33
C ILE A 63 5.62 10.42 10.04
N ALA A 64 4.85 10.75 9.00
CA ALA A 64 3.63 10.03 8.59
C ALA A 64 3.88 8.57 8.15
N ASN A 65 5.14 8.15 8.09
CA ASN A 65 5.53 6.83 7.59
C ASN A 65 5.41 5.70 8.61
N ASN A 66 5.17 6.01 9.89
CA ASN A 66 4.99 4.98 10.92
C ASN A 66 3.58 4.39 10.86
N HIS A 67 3.46 3.22 10.28
CA HIS A 67 2.25 2.39 10.28
C HIS A 67 2.24 1.51 11.53
N MET A 68 2.01 2.08 12.70
CA MET A 68 2.31 1.52 14.03
C MET A 68 2.01 0.03 14.20
N LEU A 69 0.79 -0.40 13.90
CA LEU A 69 0.42 -1.81 14.06
C LEU A 69 1.21 -2.73 13.11
N SER A 70 1.40 -2.30 11.88
CA SER A 70 2.22 -3.04 10.91
C SER A 70 3.70 -3.02 11.30
N THR A 71 4.21 -1.87 11.72
CA THR A 71 5.58 -1.73 12.22
C THR A 71 5.83 -2.66 13.41
N ALA A 72 4.85 -2.80 14.33
CA ALA A 72 4.93 -3.75 15.44
C ALA A 72 4.99 -5.21 14.95
N VAL A 73 4.22 -5.57 13.92
CA VAL A 73 4.32 -6.90 13.29
C VAL A 73 5.71 -7.14 12.72
N TYR A 74 6.30 -6.16 12.04
CA TYR A 74 7.66 -6.27 11.50
C TYR A 74 8.72 -6.27 12.59
N TRP A 75 8.52 -5.52 13.67
CA TRP A 75 9.40 -5.57 14.83
C TRP A 75 9.45 -6.99 15.41
N ILE A 76 8.29 -7.61 15.67
CA ILE A 76 8.21 -8.99 16.15
C ILE A 76 8.85 -9.96 15.14
N TRP A 77 8.54 -9.80 13.86
CA TRP A 77 9.06 -10.69 12.81
C TRP A 77 10.59 -10.67 12.73
N THR A 78 11.17 -9.47 12.68
CA THR A 78 12.63 -9.31 12.59
C THR A 78 13.37 -9.81 13.84
N HIS A 79 12.74 -9.70 15.01
CA HIS A 79 13.31 -10.28 16.25
C HIS A 79 13.25 -11.82 16.27
N LEU A 80 12.32 -12.42 15.53
CA LEU A 80 12.22 -13.88 15.41
C LEU A 80 13.18 -14.46 14.37
N VAL A 81 13.39 -13.75 13.26
CA VAL A 81 14.13 -14.28 12.10
C VAL A 81 15.51 -13.64 11.89
N GLY A 82 15.83 -12.59 12.64
CA GLY A 82 17.06 -11.80 12.48
C GLY A 82 16.93 -10.75 11.37
N LEU A 83 18.06 -10.42 10.72
CA LEU A 83 18.13 -9.53 9.56
C LEU A 83 18.10 -10.36 8.26
N PRO A 84 16.91 -10.74 7.77
CA PRO A 84 16.78 -11.63 6.65
C PRO A 84 16.84 -10.86 5.32
N ASP A 85 16.93 -11.62 4.23
CA ASP A 85 16.75 -11.11 2.87
C ASP A 85 15.37 -10.46 2.69
N GLU A 86 15.24 -9.61 1.68
CA GLU A 86 14.01 -8.87 1.35
C GLU A 86 12.79 -9.77 1.21
N ALA A 87 12.98 -10.98 0.65
CA ALA A 87 11.91 -11.98 0.51
C ALA A 87 11.34 -12.40 1.87
N ILE A 88 12.20 -12.67 2.84
CA ILE A 88 11.80 -13.09 4.19
C ILE A 88 11.13 -11.92 4.92
N LEU A 89 11.63 -10.69 4.74
CA LEU A 89 11.00 -9.48 5.28
C LEU A 89 9.56 -9.29 4.78
N ARG A 90 9.25 -9.72 3.56
CA ARG A 90 7.92 -9.58 2.95
C ARG A 90 6.91 -10.66 3.35
N ILE A 91 7.33 -11.71 4.04
CA ILE A 91 6.43 -12.80 4.44
C ILE A 91 5.19 -12.33 5.20
N PRO A 92 5.29 -11.45 6.23
CA PRO A 92 4.09 -10.97 6.92
C PRO A 92 3.08 -10.29 5.99
N SER A 93 3.55 -9.48 5.04
CA SER A 93 2.70 -8.84 4.04
C SER A 93 2.03 -9.84 3.10
N ILE A 94 2.78 -10.80 2.58
CA ILE A 94 2.26 -11.87 1.73
C ILE A 94 1.19 -12.68 2.46
N VAL A 95 1.44 -13.05 3.71
CA VAL A 95 0.47 -13.77 4.55
C VAL A 95 -0.80 -12.91 4.74
N GLY A 96 -0.66 -11.60 4.97
CA GLY A 96 -1.80 -10.68 5.02
C GLY A 96 -2.61 -10.63 3.73
N GLY A 97 -1.95 -10.60 2.57
CA GLY A 97 -2.58 -10.66 1.26
C GLY A 97 -3.32 -11.98 1.02
N LEU A 98 -2.69 -13.12 1.32
CA LEU A 98 -3.31 -14.44 1.22
C LEU A 98 -4.51 -14.59 2.19
N ALA A 99 -4.39 -14.10 3.41
CA ALA A 99 -5.48 -14.09 4.39
C ALA A 99 -6.67 -13.24 3.90
N THR A 100 -6.40 -12.10 3.27
CA THR A 100 -7.44 -11.27 2.63
C THR A 100 -8.20 -12.06 1.56
N ILE A 101 -7.48 -12.70 0.64
CA ILE A 101 -8.07 -13.56 -0.40
C ILE A 101 -8.89 -14.70 0.24
N ALA A 102 -8.36 -15.33 1.30
CA ALA A 102 -9.05 -16.39 2.02
C ALA A 102 -10.38 -15.91 2.64
N ILE A 103 -10.42 -14.71 3.25
CA ILE A 103 -11.65 -14.13 3.78
C ILE A 103 -12.67 -13.92 2.65
N VAL A 104 -12.28 -13.33 1.54
CA VAL A 104 -13.16 -13.11 0.39
C VAL A 104 -13.71 -14.43 -0.13
N MET A 105 -12.86 -15.42 -0.34
CA MET A 105 -13.28 -16.71 -0.91
C MET A 105 -14.05 -17.60 0.07
N ARG A 106 -13.73 -17.58 1.37
CA ARG A 106 -14.36 -18.49 2.36
C ARG A 106 -15.51 -17.86 3.11
N HIS A 107 -15.35 -16.59 3.52
CA HIS A 107 -16.36 -15.94 4.36
C HIS A 107 -17.47 -15.32 3.51
N TRP A 108 -17.12 -14.56 2.47
CA TRP A 108 -18.12 -13.88 1.63
C TRP A 108 -18.98 -14.84 0.81
N ARG A 109 -18.47 -16.06 0.51
CA ARG A 109 -19.26 -17.07 -0.22
C ARG A 109 -20.65 -17.36 0.37
N LYS A 110 -20.80 -17.20 1.68
CA LYS A 110 -22.07 -17.38 2.38
C LYS A 110 -23.15 -16.41 1.89
N PHE A 111 -22.74 -15.23 1.45
CA PHE A 111 -23.63 -14.12 1.08
C PHE A 111 -23.76 -13.96 -0.43
N ILE A 112 -22.66 -14.10 -1.15
CA ILE A 112 -22.61 -13.88 -2.61
C ILE A 112 -22.52 -15.16 -3.44
N GLY A 113 -22.30 -16.31 -2.80
CA GLY A 113 -22.16 -17.62 -3.43
C GLY A 113 -20.73 -17.95 -3.84
N ASP A 114 -20.45 -19.26 -4.04
CA ASP A 114 -19.11 -19.80 -4.27
C ASP A 114 -18.43 -19.22 -5.53
N CYS A 115 -19.19 -19.14 -6.62
CA CYS A 115 -18.67 -18.65 -7.90
C CYS A 115 -18.17 -17.20 -7.79
N LEU A 116 -19.02 -16.30 -7.29
CA LEU A 116 -18.66 -14.87 -7.17
C LEU A 116 -17.57 -14.64 -6.13
N ALA A 117 -17.55 -15.41 -5.04
CA ALA A 117 -16.47 -15.33 -4.05
C ALA A 117 -15.11 -15.74 -4.65
N THR A 118 -15.09 -16.81 -5.46
CA THR A 118 -13.88 -17.23 -6.19
C THR A 118 -13.42 -16.16 -7.18
N ILE A 119 -14.37 -15.56 -7.91
CA ILE A 119 -14.10 -14.44 -8.83
C ILE A 119 -13.52 -13.24 -8.05
N GLY A 120 -14.08 -12.92 -6.89
CA GLY A 120 -13.55 -11.84 -6.03
C GLY A 120 -12.11 -12.09 -5.59
N GLY A 121 -11.81 -13.33 -5.16
CA GLY A 121 -10.43 -13.74 -4.86
C GLY A 121 -9.50 -13.61 -6.06
N LEU A 122 -9.94 -14.04 -7.24
CA LEU A 122 -9.17 -13.92 -8.48
C LEU A 122 -8.97 -12.46 -8.89
N MET A 123 -10.00 -11.61 -8.77
CA MET A 123 -9.87 -10.16 -9.02
C MET A 123 -8.78 -9.54 -8.15
N LEU A 124 -8.73 -9.87 -6.86
CA LEU A 124 -7.67 -9.39 -5.97
C LEU A 124 -6.31 -9.93 -6.41
N ALA A 125 -6.20 -11.24 -6.64
CA ALA A 125 -4.94 -11.89 -7.02
C ALA A 125 -4.33 -11.33 -8.31
N ILE A 126 -5.17 -10.85 -9.24
CA ILE A 126 -4.72 -10.30 -10.52
C ILE A 126 -4.63 -8.77 -10.49
N SER A 127 -5.30 -8.11 -9.54
CA SER A 127 -5.29 -6.65 -9.42
C SER A 127 -3.88 -6.12 -9.24
N PRO A 128 -3.37 -5.27 -10.16
CA PRO A 128 -2.05 -4.66 -10.00
C PRO A 128 -1.95 -3.84 -8.71
N VAL A 129 -3.03 -3.13 -8.33
CA VAL A 129 -3.09 -2.33 -7.12
C VAL A 129 -2.96 -3.22 -5.88
N PHE A 130 -3.79 -4.27 -5.79
CA PHE A 130 -3.75 -5.17 -4.64
C PHE A 130 -2.38 -5.86 -4.54
N THR A 131 -1.88 -6.44 -5.64
CA THR A 131 -0.60 -7.15 -5.63
C THR A 131 0.57 -6.22 -5.35
N ALA A 132 0.59 -5.00 -5.92
CA ALA A 132 1.67 -4.04 -5.72
C ALA A 132 1.81 -3.56 -4.27
N TYR A 133 0.70 -3.46 -3.54
CA TYR A 133 0.72 -3.01 -2.15
C TYR A 133 0.71 -4.17 -1.12
N ALA A 134 0.18 -5.34 -1.49
CA ALA A 134 0.07 -6.47 -0.57
C ALA A 134 1.41 -7.16 -0.25
N TYR A 135 2.48 -6.93 -1.00
CA TYR A 135 3.81 -7.48 -0.69
C TYR A 135 4.74 -6.48 0.02
N GLN A 136 4.42 -5.18 0.05
CA GLN A 136 5.29 -4.18 0.66
C GLN A 136 5.45 -4.39 2.17
N VAL A 137 6.66 -4.15 2.67
CA VAL A 137 7.00 -4.15 4.11
C VAL A 137 6.39 -2.90 4.77
N ARG A 138 5.05 -2.79 4.68
CA ARG A 138 4.25 -1.64 5.14
C ARG A 138 2.86 -2.07 5.59
N GLY A 139 2.02 -1.11 6.01
CA GLY A 139 0.70 -1.37 6.54
C GLY A 139 -0.38 -1.77 5.53
N TYR A 140 -0.08 -1.82 4.23
CA TYR A 140 -1.12 -1.98 3.21
C TYR A 140 -1.78 -3.36 3.21
N SER A 141 -1.01 -4.44 3.34
CA SER A 141 -1.57 -5.80 3.41
C SER A 141 -2.48 -5.97 4.62
N LEU A 142 -2.09 -5.39 5.75
CA LEU A 142 -2.90 -5.39 6.96
C LEU A 142 -4.14 -4.49 6.82
N THR A 143 -4.04 -3.37 6.10
CA THR A 143 -5.20 -2.55 5.71
C THR A 143 -6.21 -3.36 4.90
N PHE A 144 -5.77 -4.11 3.88
CA PHE A 144 -6.65 -4.97 3.09
C PHE A 144 -7.31 -6.06 3.94
N LEU A 145 -6.53 -6.72 4.79
CA LEU A 145 -7.04 -7.76 5.68
C LEU A 145 -8.12 -7.23 6.62
N LEU A 146 -7.85 -6.11 7.29
CA LEU A 146 -8.80 -5.49 8.21
C LEU A 146 -10.02 -4.90 7.48
N ALA A 147 -9.85 -4.36 6.28
CA ALA A 147 -10.97 -3.92 5.45
C ALA A 147 -11.85 -5.10 5.02
N ALA A 148 -11.27 -6.26 4.65
CA ALA A 148 -12.03 -7.46 4.38
C ALA A 148 -12.78 -7.98 5.61
N MET A 149 -12.18 -7.90 6.80
CA MET A 149 -12.84 -8.21 8.08
C MET A 149 -14.00 -7.24 8.37
N ALA A 150 -13.81 -5.93 8.15
CA ALA A 150 -14.87 -4.94 8.34
C ALA A 150 -16.08 -5.20 7.44
N VAL A 151 -15.83 -5.43 6.14
CA VAL A 151 -16.90 -5.80 5.19
C VAL A 151 -17.57 -7.12 5.58
N SER A 152 -16.80 -8.11 6.04
CA SER A 152 -17.34 -9.37 6.55
C SER A 152 -18.24 -9.15 7.77
N GLY A 153 -17.85 -8.23 8.66
CA GLY A 153 -18.67 -7.82 9.79
C GLY A 153 -19.99 -7.21 9.36
N VAL A 154 -19.96 -6.30 8.36
CA VAL A 154 -21.19 -5.71 7.80
C VAL A 154 -22.07 -6.78 7.14
N PHE A 155 -21.52 -7.71 6.39
CA PHE A 155 -22.31 -8.83 5.84
C PHE A 155 -22.97 -9.68 6.94
N GLU A 156 -22.23 -10.01 8.01
CA GLU A 156 -22.82 -10.75 9.15
C GLU A 156 -23.93 -9.95 9.84
N ILE A 157 -23.76 -8.64 10.05
CA ILE A 157 -24.79 -7.76 10.64
C ILE A 157 -26.06 -7.77 9.78
N LEU A 158 -25.91 -7.65 8.48
CA LEU A 158 -27.04 -7.48 7.55
C LEU A 158 -27.76 -8.79 7.22
N TYR A 159 -27.01 -9.94 7.16
CA TYR A 159 -27.54 -11.16 6.54
C TYR A 159 -27.40 -12.43 7.36
N ALA A 160 -26.76 -12.40 8.56
CA ALA A 160 -26.55 -13.64 9.31
C ALA A 160 -26.53 -13.42 10.83
N ASN A 161 -25.35 -13.33 11.44
CA ASN A 161 -25.17 -13.25 12.89
C ASN A 161 -24.75 -11.84 13.32
N ARG A 162 -25.69 -11.06 13.82
CA ARG A 162 -25.49 -9.67 14.20
C ARG A 162 -24.36 -9.49 15.25
N MET A 163 -24.33 -10.32 16.30
CA MET A 163 -23.31 -10.19 17.35
C MET A 163 -21.90 -10.47 16.79
N ARG A 164 -21.75 -11.54 16.01
CA ARG A 164 -20.49 -11.83 15.35
C ARG A 164 -20.06 -10.72 14.40
N GLY A 165 -21.03 -10.17 13.66
CA GLY A 165 -20.79 -9.05 12.74
C GLY A 165 -20.34 -7.80 13.48
N GLN A 166 -21.01 -7.43 14.58
CA GLN A 166 -20.61 -6.31 15.43
C GLN A 166 -19.19 -6.47 15.96
N LEU A 167 -18.82 -7.67 16.45
CA LEU A 167 -17.47 -7.94 16.96
C LEU A 167 -16.41 -7.83 15.86
N LEU A 168 -16.66 -8.42 14.69
CA LEU A 168 -15.72 -8.35 13.54
C LEU A 168 -15.54 -6.91 13.06
N PHE A 169 -16.65 -6.18 12.91
CA PHE A 169 -16.62 -4.80 12.43
C PHE A 169 -15.96 -3.88 13.45
N ALA A 170 -16.28 -4.03 14.75
CA ALA A 170 -15.65 -3.25 15.81
C ALA A 170 -14.14 -3.53 15.91
N ALA A 171 -13.73 -4.81 15.89
CA ALA A 171 -12.30 -5.17 15.92
C ALA A 171 -11.54 -4.56 14.75
N ALA A 172 -12.06 -4.66 13.54
CA ALA A 172 -11.45 -4.04 12.37
C ALA A 172 -11.41 -2.51 12.48
N SER A 173 -12.50 -1.89 12.94
CA SER A 173 -12.62 -0.44 13.14
C SER A 173 -11.68 0.13 14.21
N LEU A 174 -11.36 -0.67 15.23
CA LEU A 174 -10.35 -0.33 16.23
C LEU A 174 -8.93 -0.34 15.65
N LEU A 175 -8.61 -1.39 14.88
CA LEU A 175 -7.25 -1.65 14.42
C LEU A 175 -6.87 -0.85 13.16
N LEU A 176 -7.82 -0.56 12.28
CA LEU A 176 -7.56 0.18 11.03
C LEU A 176 -6.86 1.53 11.22
N PRO A 177 -7.30 2.41 12.16
CA PRO A 177 -6.59 3.66 12.43
C PRO A 177 -5.16 3.44 12.94
N LEU A 178 -4.89 2.38 13.71
CA LEU A 178 -3.56 2.05 14.22
C LEU A 178 -2.62 1.53 13.11
N VAL A 179 -3.16 0.99 12.02
CA VAL A 179 -2.35 0.71 10.82
C VAL A 179 -1.99 2.02 10.13
N MET A 180 -2.98 2.83 9.77
CA MET A 180 -2.82 4.17 9.21
C MET A 180 -3.96 5.06 9.70
N PRO A 181 -3.71 6.29 10.19
CA PRO A 181 -4.76 7.18 10.70
C PRO A 181 -5.88 7.40 9.69
N THR A 182 -5.53 7.52 8.43
CA THR A 182 -6.45 7.73 7.31
C THR A 182 -7.40 6.56 7.06
N ASN A 183 -7.08 5.35 7.50
CA ASN A 183 -7.97 4.20 7.39
C ASN A 183 -9.24 4.33 8.25
N ALA A 184 -9.25 5.24 9.24
CA ALA A 184 -10.45 5.57 10.01
C ALA A 184 -11.65 5.94 9.13
N ILE A 185 -11.41 6.44 7.91
CA ILE A 185 -12.44 6.81 6.93
C ILE A 185 -13.33 5.62 6.51
N LEU A 186 -12.85 4.37 6.63
CA LEU A 186 -13.64 3.19 6.26
C LEU A 186 -14.86 2.99 7.17
N ALA A 187 -14.70 3.22 8.47
CA ALA A 187 -15.77 2.97 9.42
C ALA A 187 -17.03 3.82 9.12
N PRO A 188 -16.98 5.16 8.96
CA PRO A 188 -18.15 5.94 8.62
C PRO A 188 -18.77 5.54 7.27
N ALA A 189 -17.96 5.11 6.27
CA ALA A 189 -18.51 4.59 5.02
C ALA A 189 -19.37 3.36 5.26
N LEU A 190 -18.86 2.37 5.97
CA LEU A 190 -19.57 1.12 6.22
C LEU A 190 -20.74 1.29 7.22
N LEU A 191 -20.61 2.20 8.19
CA LEU A 191 -21.73 2.58 9.08
C LEU A 191 -22.90 3.16 8.28
N ALA A 192 -22.62 4.05 7.31
CA ALA A 192 -23.66 4.58 6.43
C ALA A 192 -24.36 3.46 5.63
N VAL A 193 -23.61 2.45 5.19
CA VAL A 193 -24.17 1.26 4.50
C VAL A 193 -25.12 0.50 5.44
N VAL A 194 -24.70 0.22 6.67
CA VAL A 194 -25.53 -0.48 7.66
C VAL A 194 -26.82 0.31 7.94
N VAL A 195 -26.72 1.62 8.16
CA VAL A 195 -27.87 2.49 8.42
C VAL A 195 -28.83 2.47 7.24
N ILE A 196 -28.36 2.68 6.02
CA ILE A 196 -29.20 2.76 4.81
C ILE A 196 -29.88 1.40 4.55
N CYS A 197 -29.15 0.28 4.67
CA CYS A 197 -29.70 -1.04 4.43
C CYS A 197 -30.77 -1.41 5.47
N HIS A 198 -30.50 -1.15 6.75
CA HIS A 198 -31.47 -1.40 7.81
C HIS A 198 -32.70 -0.49 7.71
N TRP A 199 -32.50 0.79 7.38
CA TRP A 199 -33.63 1.69 7.18
C TRP A 199 -34.54 1.24 6.03
N LYS A 200 -33.92 0.85 4.89
CA LYS A 200 -34.70 0.29 3.78
C LYS A 200 -35.43 -1.02 4.11
N ALA A 201 -34.84 -1.84 4.98
CA ALA A 201 -35.45 -3.06 5.49
C ALA A 201 -36.43 -2.79 6.66
N LYS A 202 -36.68 -1.54 7.02
CA LYS A 202 -37.62 -1.10 8.07
C LYS A 202 -37.28 -1.60 9.47
N TYR A 203 -36.01 -1.80 9.78
CA TYR A 203 -35.58 -2.09 11.16
C TYR A 203 -35.86 -0.90 12.09
N SER A 204 -36.09 -1.20 13.38
CA SER A 204 -36.27 -0.15 14.37
C SER A 204 -35.00 0.68 14.56
N MET A 205 -35.17 1.98 14.88
CA MET A 205 -34.04 2.87 15.19
C MET A 205 -33.16 2.32 16.29
N LYS A 206 -33.73 1.69 17.32
CA LYS A 206 -32.98 1.01 18.39
C LYS A 206 -32.05 -0.06 17.81
N THR A 207 -32.51 -0.85 16.88
CA THR A 207 -31.73 -1.91 16.22
C THR A 207 -30.56 -1.31 15.44
N ILE A 208 -30.84 -0.27 14.64
CA ILE A 208 -29.81 0.41 13.83
C ILE A 208 -28.69 0.98 14.73
N VAL A 209 -29.08 1.67 15.78
CA VAL A 209 -28.14 2.26 16.73
C VAL A 209 -27.30 1.18 17.42
N MET A 210 -27.94 0.10 17.89
CA MET A 210 -27.23 -1.00 18.55
C MET A 210 -26.22 -1.69 17.64
N ASP A 211 -26.46 -1.75 16.32
CA ASP A 211 -25.54 -2.34 15.36
C ASP A 211 -24.37 -1.41 15.02
N CYS A 212 -24.54 -0.10 15.16
CA CYS A 212 -23.52 0.89 14.84
C CYS A 212 -22.60 1.22 16.03
N ILE A 213 -23.12 1.25 17.26
CA ILE A 213 -22.39 1.68 18.47
C ILE A 213 -21.04 0.97 18.65
N PRO A 214 -20.91 -0.38 18.53
CA PRO A 214 -19.62 -1.03 18.76
C PRO A 214 -18.53 -0.54 17.82
N ALA A 215 -18.84 -0.36 16.55
CA ALA A 215 -17.88 0.13 15.54
C ALA A 215 -17.56 1.63 15.76
N ILE A 216 -18.53 2.45 16.15
CA ILE A 216 -18.31 3.87 16.47
C ILE A 216 -17.34 3.99 17.67
N ILE A 217 -17.59 3.28 18.76
CA ILE A 217 -16.71 3.29 19.93
C ILE A 217 -15.32 2.78 19.57
N ALA A 218 -15.24 1.67 18.84
CA ALA A 218 -13.98 1.08 18.42
C ALA A 218 -13.16 2.03 17.53
N THR A 219 -13.80 2.69 16.57
CA THR A 219 -13.14 3.71 15.72
C THR A 219 -12.66 4.89 16.56
N ALA A 220 -13.49 5.38 17.47
CA ALA A 220 -13.14 6.49 18.33
C ALA A 220 -11.94 6.14 19.25
N LEU A 221 -11.87 4.92 19.76
CA LEU A 221 -10.74 4.45 20.56
C LEU A 221 -9.47 4.31 19.69
N GLY A 222 -9.57 3.69 18.52
CA GLY A 222 -8.42 3.52 17.61
C GLY A 222 -7.88 4.85 17.09
N ALA A 223 -8.74 5.77 16.67
CA ALA A 223 -8.35 7.11 16.26
C ALA A 223 -7.93 7.99 17.46
N GLY A 224 -8.60 7.81 18.60
CA GLY A 224 -8.30 8.51 19.85
C GLY A 224 -6.92 8.23 20.41
N TYR A 225 -6.30 7.11 20.01
CA TYR A 225 -4.92 6.81 20.36
C TYR A 225 -3.96 7.95 19.96
N TYR A 226 -4.18 8.61 18.80
CA TYR A 226 -3.33 9.69 18.32
C TYR A 226 -3.31 10.93 19.21
N PHE A 227 -4.28 11.08 20.14
CA PHE A 227 -4.23 12.11 21.17
C PHE A 227 -3.11 11.86 22.21
N THR A 228 -2.68 10.61 22.39
CA THR A 228 -1.56 10.29 23.30
C THR A 228 -0.22 10.76 22.75
N ILE A 229 -0.11 10.92 21.42
CA ILE A 229 1.08 11.39 20.69
C ILE A 229 0.79 12.69 19.92
N TRP A 230 -0.18 13.51 20.43
CA TRP A 230 -0.74 14.63 19.70
C TRP A 230 0.28 15.63 19.17
N GLU A 231 1.31 15.99 19.96
CA GLU A 231 2.31 16.95 19.55
C GLU A 231 3.14 16.48 18.33
N GLN A 232 3.43 15.19 18.26
CA GLN A 232 4.12 14.62 17.10
C GLN A 232 3.15 14.53 15.91
N PHE A 233 1.94 14.02 16.13
CA PHE A 233 0.92 13.86 15.10
C PHE A 233 0.53 15.20 14.46
N LYS A 234 0.39 16.26 15.25
CA LYS A 234 0.12 17.62 14.78
C LYS A 234 1.21 18.16 13.86
N ARG A 235 2.49 17.93 14.19
CA ARG A 235 3.61 18.34 13.33
C ARG A 235 3.56 17.64 11.99
N VAL A 236 3.35 16.33 11.99
CA VAL A 236 3.26 15.52 10.76
C VAL A 236 2.11 15.98 9.85
N ILE A 237 0.95 16.33 10.41
CA ILE A 237 -0.17 16.87 9.62
C ILE A 237 0.16 18.24 9.02
N ALA A 238 0.95 19.05 9.72
CA ALA A 238 1.31 20.39 9.27
C ALA A 238 2.42 20.41 8.20
N GLU A 239 3.15 19.31 8.01
CA GLU A 239 4.23 19.23 7.02
C GLU A 239 3.67 19.22 5.58
N PRO A 240 4.08 20.21 4.73
CA PRO A 240 3.56 20.31 3.35
C PRO A 240 3.92 19.11 2.48
N ASP A 241 5.09 18.50 2.70
CA ASP A 241 5.64 17.43 1.89
C ASP A 241 4.89 16.08 2.09
N GLY A 242 4.04 16.00 3.12
CA GLY A 242 3.21 14.83 3.40
C GLY A 242 1.92 14.75 2.58
N TRP A 243 1.68 15.70 1.64
CA TRP A 243 0.41 15.81 0.93
C TRP A 243 0.58 15.82 -0.58
N SER A 244 -0.42 15.30 -1.28
CA SER A 244 -0.47 15.27 -2.76
C SER A 244 -1.24 16.49 -3.31
N SER A 245 -1.17 16.72 -4.62
CA SER A 245 -2.04 17.71 -5.26
C SER A 245 -3.44 17.15 -5.47
N ALA A 246 -4.47 18.01 -5.34
CA ALA A 246 -5.87 17.60 -5.58
C ALA A 246 -6.08 17.08 -7.00
N THR A 247 -5.39 17.63 -8.01
CA THR A 247 -5.43 17.17 -9.40
C THR A 247 -4.87 15.78 -9.57
N MET A 248 -3.79 15.44 -8.87
CA MET A 248 -3.19 14.10 -8.90
C MET A 248 -4.13 13.07 -8.26
N VAL A 249 -4.74 13.40 -7.11
CA VAL A 249 -5.73 12.53 -6.45
C VAL A 249 -6.95 12.34 -7.34
N ALA A 250 -7.50 13.42 -7.89
CA ALA A 250 -8.66 13.37 -8.78
C ALA A 250 -8.37 12.53 -10.04
N GLY A 251 -7.21 12.70 -10.65
CA GLY A 251 -6.77 11.92 -11.81
C GLY A 251 -6.70 10.43 -11.50
N ASN A 252 -6.10 10.04 -10.38
CA ASN A 252 -6.00 8.64 -9.96
C ASN A 252 -7.36 8.03 -9.62
N VAL A 253 -8.23 8.78 -8.94
CA VAL A 253 -9.60 8.34 -8.65
C VAL A 253 -10.42 8.18 -9.92
N LEU A 254 -10.32 9.14 -10.86
CA LEU A 254 -10.99 9.07 -12.15
C LEU A 254 -10.54 7.84 -12.95
N LEU A 255 -9.24 7.54 -12.96
CA LEU A 255 -8.71 6.37 -13.66
C LEU A 255 -9.13 5.05 -13.01
N ALA A 256 -9.14 4.99 -11.68
CA ALA A 256 -9.71 3.86 -10.98
C ALA A 256 -11.20 3.70 -11.32
N ALA A 257 -11.97 4.80 -11.39
CA ALA A 257 -13.36 4.79 -11.79
C ALA A 257 -13.54 4.33 -13.26
N ILE A 258 -12.71 4.79 -14.19
CA ILE A 258 -12.74 4.36 -15.60
C ILE A 258 -12.39 2.87 -15.71
N ALA A 259 -11.40 2.38 -14.98
CA ALA A 259 -11.05 0.97 -14.93
C ALA A 259 -12.22 0.12 -14.42
N HIS A 260 -13.02 0.62 -13.48
CA HIS A 260 -14.23 -0.02 -12.99
C HIS A 260 -15.47 0.24 -13.89
N ALA A 261 -15.43 1.25 -14.77
CA ALA A 261 -16.50 1.52 -15.74
C ALA A 261 -16.70 0.37 -16.75
N ALA A 262 -15.68 -0.48 -16.96
CA ALA A 262 -15.82 -1.74 -17.69
C ALA A 262 -16.87 -2.69 -17.07
N LEU A 263 -17.26 -2.45 -15.80
CA LEU A 263 -18.38 -3.14 -15.13
C LEU A 263 -19.75 -2.51 -15.43
N LEU A 264 -19.80 -1.30 -16.00
CA LEU A 264 -21.07 -0.62 -16.34
C LEU A 264 -22.02 -1.48 -17.20
N PRO A 265 -21.56 -2.29 -18.18
CA PRO A 265 -22.44 -3.18 -18.91
C PRO A 265 -23.24 -4.11 -18.01
N LEU A 266 -22.70 -4.50 -16.83
CA LEU A 266 -23.42 -5.32 -15.86
C LEU A 266 -24.71 -4.65 -15.32
N PHE A 267 -24.74 -3.32 -15.30
CA PHE A 267 -25.90 -2.54 -14.84
C PHE A 267 -27.08 -2.58 -15.82
N PHE A 268 -26.82 -2.80 -17.10
CA PHE A 268 -27.83 -2.81 -18.16
C PHE A 268 -28.47 -4.17 -18.45
N PHE A 269 -28.00 -5.25 -17.76
CA PHE A 269 -28.60 -6.56 -17.95
C PHE A 269 -29.97 -6.66 -17.28
N PRO A 270 -30.97 -7.19 -18.00
CA PRO A 270 -32.31 -7.35 -17.45
C PRO A 270 -32.28 -8.28 -16.23
N LYS A 271 -33.00 -7.89 -15.20
CA LYS A 271 -33.22 -8.70 -14.02
C LYS A 271 -33.92 -10.00 -14.45
N ARG A 272 -33.41 -11.17 -14.03
CA ARG A 272 -34.14 -12.41 -14.21
C ARG A 272 -35.49 -12.30 -13.53
N LYS A 273 -36.57 -12.66 -14.24
CA LYS A 273 -37.91 -12.72 -13.61
C LYS A 273 -37.84 -13.74 -12.47
N PRO A 274 -38.33 -13.39 -11.26
CA PRO A 274 -38.44 -14.37 -10.18
C PRO A 274 -39.20 -15.60 -10.69
N GLN A 275 -38.72 -16.80 -10.39
CA GLN A 275 -39.51 -18.00 -10.60
C GLN A 275 -40.69 -17.96 -9.64
N ASP A 276 -41.90 -18.29 -10.16
CA ASP A 276 -43.11 -18.34 -9.36
C ASP A 276 -42.88 -19.28 -8.15
N GLY A 277 -42.93 -18.72 -6.94
CA GLY A 277 -42.71 -19.44 -5.69
C GLY A 277 -41.50 -19.00 -4.83
N GLU A 278 -40.62 -18.16 -5.32
CA GLU A 278 -39.58 -17.56 -4.48
C GLU A 278 -40.16 -16.40 -3.63
N THR A 279 -40.57 -16.70 -2.41
CA THR A 279 -40.93 -15.69 -1.41
C THR A 279 -39.63 -15.15 -0.81
N THR A 280 -39.24 -13.93 -1.23
CA THR A 280 -38.26 -13.15 -0.45
C THR A 280 -38.86 -12.76 0.88
N GLU A 281 -38.23 -13.13 2.01
CA GLU A 281 -38.65 -12.63 3.30
C GLU A 281 -38.71 -11.10 3.27
N PRO A 282 -39.83 -10.46 3.66
CA PRO A 282 -40.06 -9.04 3.43
C PRO A 282 -39.11 -8.09 4.19
N ASN A 283 -38.27 -8.61 5.08
CA ASN A 283 -37.39 -7.83 5.96
C ASN A 283 -35.88 -8.08 5.74
N GLU A 284 -35.46 -8.88 4.74
CA GLU A 284 -34.03 -9.01 4.46
C GLU A 284 -33.48 -7.79 3.72
N PRO A 285 -32.33 -7.23 4.17
CA PRO A 285 -31.66 -6.17 3.45
C PRO A 285 -31.24 -6.65 2.06
N ASN A 286 -31.52 -5.85 1.04
CA ASN A 286 -31.27 -6.21 -0.34
C ASN A 286 -29.77 -6.00 -0.69
N LEU A 287 -29.12 -7.01 -1.28
CA LEU A 287 -27.72 -6.92 -1.76
C LEU A 287 -27.51 -5.78 -2.76
N LEU A 288 -28.52 -5.42 -3.56
CA LEU A 288 -28.47 -4.26 -4.42
C LEU A 288 -28.36 -2.96 -3.61
N CYS A 289 -29.13 -2.86 -2.50
CA CYS A 289 -29.02 -1.71 -1.60
C CYS A 289 -27.62 -1.61 -0.98
N PHE A 290 -27.07 -2.73 -0.53
CA PHE A 290 -25.67 -2.79 -0.03
C PHE A 290 -24.69 -2.29 -1.11
N ALA A 291 -24.79 -2.79 -2.34
CA ALA A 291 -23.89 -2.42 -3.41
C ALA A 291 -23.93 -0.92 -3.72
N ILE A 292 -25.14 -0.35 -3.93
CA ILE A 292 -25.33 1.05 -4.27
C ILE A 292 -24.88 1.97 -3.11
N SER A 293 -25.27 1.64 -1.86
CA SER A 293 -24.89 2.45 -0.70
C SER A 293 -23.40 2.42 -0.43
N THR A 294 -22.73 1.29 -0.69
CA THR A 294 -21.26 1.17 -0.55
C THR A 294 -20.54 2.05 -1.55
N VAL A 295 -20.92 1.98 -2.83
CA VAL A 295 -20.33 2.84 -3.86
C VAL A 295 -20.56 4.31 -3.55
N ALA A 296 -21.80 4.68 -3.18
CA ALA A 296 -22.16 6.07 -2.86
C ALA A 296 -21.40 6.60 -1.63
N ALA A 297 -21.27 5.79 -0.57
CA ALA A 297 -20.56 6.19 0.63
C ALA A 297 -19.05 6.36 0.38
N CYS A 298 -18.41 5.41 -0.32
CA CYS A 298 -17.00 5.53 -0.70
C CYS A 298 -16.76 6.75 -1.60
N ALA A 299 -17.59 6.95 -2.63
CA ALA A 299 -17.48 8.08 -3.53
C ALA A 299 -17.65 9.42 -2.80
N LEU A 300 -18.64 9.52 -1.91
CA LEU A 300 -18.89 10.73 -1.12
C LEU A 300 -17.66 11.08 -0.25
N LEU A 301 -17.05 10.10 0.41
CA LEU A 301 -15.88 10.34 1.25
C LEU A 301 -14.65 10.75 0.43
N VAL A 302 -14.46 10.18 -0.77
CA VAL A 302 -13.42 10.64 -1.70
C VAL A 302 -13.67 12.09 -2.11
N ILE A 303 -14.93 12.44 -2.50
CA ILE A 303 -15.30 13.80 -2.88
C ILE A 303 -15.08 14.78 -1.71
N LEU A 304 -15.52 14.43 -0.50
CA LEU A 304 -15.33 15.26 0.69
C LEU A 304 -13.83 15.46 1.00
N SER A 305 -13.02 14.41 0.85
CA SER A 305 -11.57 14.50 1.02
C SER A 305 -10.93 15.43 -0.03
N LEU A 306 -11.39 15.38 -1.30
CA LEU A 306 -10.94 16.27 -2.36
C LEU A 306 -11.39 17.72 -2.14
N LEU A 307 -12.58 17.93 -1.62
CA LEU A 307 -13.07 19.27 -1.27
C LEU A 307 -12.31 19.87 -0.09
N ALA A 308 -12.01 19.06 0.93
CA ALA A 308 -11.19 19.48 2.06
C ALA A 308 -9.76 19.82 1.62
N SER A 309 -9.25 19.20 0.55
CA SER A 309 -7.91 19.43 0.03
C SER A 309 -7.71 20.78 -0.68
N ARG A 310 -8.77 21.59 -0.86
CA ARG A 310 -8.64 22.96 -1.39
C ARG A 310 -7.73 23.85 -0.54
N SER A 311 -7.49 23.46 0.71
CA SER A 311 -6.52 24.11 1.60
C SER A 311 -5.05 23.76 1.32
N GLY A 312 -4.75 23.02 0.24
CA GLY A 312 -3.39 22.56 -0.11
C GLY A 312 -2.99 21.20 0.45
N HIS A 313 -3.87 20.53 1.19
CA HIS A 313 -3.60 19.28 1.89
C HIS A 313 -4.43 18.12 1.32
N ALA A 314 -4.15 17.70 0.09
CA ALA A 314 -4.78 16.52 -0.50
C ALA A 314 -4.09 15.23 -0.03
N PRO A 315 -4.82 14.24 0.48
CA PRO A 315 -4.23 12.98 0.86
C PRO A 315 -3.66 12.25 -0.37
N PHE A 316 -2.58 11.49 -0.18
CA PHE A 316 -2.04 10.66 -1.25
C PHE A 316 -3.07 9.64 -1.76
N PRO A 317 -3.06 9.29 -3.06
CA PRO A 317 -4.00 8.30 -3.62
C PRO A 317 -4.03 6.96 -2.87
N ARG A 318 -2.89 6.54 -2.32
CA ARG A 318 -2.75 5.31 -1.53
C ARG A 318 -3.60 5.28 -0.25
N VAL A 319 -4.03 6.43 0.25
CA VAL A 319 -4.96 6.51 1.40
C VAL A 319 -6.31 5.84 1.09
N PHE A 320 -6.72 5.88 -0.17
CA PHE A 320 -7.99 5.30 -0.63
C PHE A 320 -7.93 3.79 -0.91
N LEU A 321 -6.76 3.15 -0.73
CA LEU A 321 -6.61 1.69 -0.85
C LEU A 321 -7.55 0.93 0.09
N VAL A 322 -7.90 1.52 1.23
CA VAL A 322 -8.85 0.96 2.20
C VAL A 322 -10.23 0.71 1.57
N PHE A 323 -10.60 1.41 0.49
CA PHE A 323 -11.85 1.22 -0.23
C PHE A 323 -11.82 0.08 -1.25
N CYS A 324 -10.66 -0.51 -1.55
CA CYS A 324 -10.54 -1.61 -2.51
C CYS A 324 -11.47 -2.78 -2.17
N LEU A 325 -11.52 -3.19 -0.91
CA LEU A 325 -12.33 -4.32 -0.47
C LEU A 325 -13.83 -4.01 -0.45
N PRO A 326 -14.32 -2.89 0.12
CA PRO A 326 -15.73 -2.49 -0.02
C PRO A 326 -16.20 -2.40 -1.46
N MET A 327 -15.40 -1.83 -2.36
CA MET A 327 -15.75 -1.73 -3.77
C MET A 327 -15.83 -3.10 -4.44
N THR A 328 -14.88 -4.00 -4.15
CA THR A 328 -14.94 -5.39 -4.60
C THR A 328 -16.22 -6.07 -4.11
N ALA A 329 -16.55 -5.93 -2.81
CA ALA A 329 -17.77 -6.47 -2.25
C ALA A 329 -19.04 -5.91 -2.90
N ALA A 330 -19.06 -4.60 -3.17
CA ALA A 330 -20.20 -3.94 -3.84
C ALA A 330 -20.43 -4.49 -5.25
N VAL A 331 -19.35 -4.67 -6.03
CA VAL A 331 -19.42 -5.27 -7.38
C VAL A 331 -19.98 -6.69 -7.32
N LEU A 332 -19.47 -7.52 -6.41
CA LEU A 332 -19.91 -8.91 -6.27
C LEU A 332 -21.36 -9.01 -5.75
N ALA A 333 -21.74 -8.17 -4.79
CA ALA A 333 -23.11 -8.06 -4.29
C ALA A 333 -24.10 -7.60 -5.38
N PHE A 334 -23.67 -6.64 -6.21
CA PHE A 334 -24.44 -6.21 -7.37
C PHE A 334 -24.65 -7.35 -8.36
N ALA A 335 -23.57 -8.05 -8.74
CA ALA A 335 -23.64 -9.19 -9.66
C ALA A 335 -24.57 -10.29 -9.11
N LYS A 336 -24.51 -10.58 -7.80
CA LYS A 336 -25.42 -11.53 -7.14
C LYS A 336 -26.86 -11.05 -7.18
N SER A 337 -27.12 -9.78 -6.92
CA SER A 337 -28.48 -9.21 -6.90
C SER A 337 -29.15 -9.23 -8.28
N ARG A 338 -28.38 -9.32 -9.36
CA ARG A 338 -28.88 -9.38 -10.75
C ARG A 338 -28.94 -10.79 -11.30
N ASP A 339 -28.52 -11.80 -10.54
CA ASP A 339 -28.47 -13.22 -10.96
C ASP A 339 -27.81 -13.38 -12.33
N ILE A 340 -26.66 -12.72 -12.52
CA ILE A 340 -25.96 -12.68 -13.80
C ILE A 340 -25.43 -14.07 -14.11
N HIS A 341 -25.67 -14.57 -15.33
CA HIS A 341 -25.28 -15.90 -15.78
C HIS A 341 -23.76 -16.10 -15.63
N ARG A 342 -23.37 -17.26 -15.06
CA ARG A 342 -21.97 -17.57 -14.68
C ARG A 342 -20.95 -17.35 -15.81
N SER A 343 -21.24 -17.82 -17.01
CA SER A 343 -20.35 -17.69 -18.17
C SER A 343 -20.12 -16.22 -18.56
N PHE A 344 -21.18 -15.42 -18.51
CA PHE A 344 -21.10 -14.00 -18.79
C PHE A 344 -20.33 -13.27 -17.69
N THR A 345 -20.54 -13.63 -16.43
CA THR A 345 -19.77 -13.08 -15.31
C THR A 345 -18.28 -13.36 -15.48
N PHE A 346 -17.89 -14.58 -15.88
CA PHE A 346 -16.50 -14.91 -16.15
C PHE A 346 -15.92 -14.11 -17.32
N ALA A 347 -16.65 -14.00 -18.43
CA ALA A 347 -16.21 -13.24 -19.60
C ALA A 347 -16.02 -11.74 -19.26
N THR A 348 -16.99 -11.14 -18.55
CA THR A 348 -16.90 -9.73 -18.14
C THR A 348 -15.76 -9.50 -17.16
N LEU A 349 -15.56 -10.42 -16.21
CA LEU A 349 -14.46 -10.32 -15.27
C LEU A 349 -13.09 -10.50 -15.94
N ALA A 350 -12.98 -11.39 -16.92
CA ALA A 350 -11.77 -11.53 -17.73
C ALA A 350 -11.45 -10.20 -18.46
N VAL A 351 -12.47 -9.56 -19.04
CA VAL A 351 -12.30 -8.22 -19.70
C VAL A 351 -11.91 -7.17 -18.67
N VAL A 352 -12.55 -7.12 -17.51
CA VAL A 352 -12.20 -6.16 -16.44
C VAL A 352 -10.77 -6.35 -15.95
N VAL A 353 -10.37 -7.60 -15.76
CA VAL A 353 -9.02 -7.96 -15.34
C VAL A 353 -7.98 -7.55 -16.39
N LEU A 354 -8.25 -7.85 -17.66
CA LEU A 354 -7.38 -7.45 -18.77
C LEU A 354 -7.30 -5.92 -18.89
N CYS A 355 -8.43 -5.24 -18.85
CA CYS A 355 -8.47 -3.77 -18.91
C CYS A 355 -7.78 -3.13 -17.70
N ASN A 356 -8.00 -3.62 -16.48
CA ASN A 356 -7.30 -3.12 -15.29
C ASN A 356 -5.81 -3.39 -15.35
N GLY A 357 -5.38 -4.57 -15.83
CA GLY A 357 -3.98 -4.88 -16.01
C GLY A 357 -3.31 -3.93 -17.00
N ILE A 358 -3.87 -3.81 -18.20
CA ILE A 358 -3.29 -2.99 -19.28
C ILE A 358 -3.37 -1.49 -18.98
N LEU A 359 -4.54 -1.00 -18.54
CA LEU A 359 -4.73 0.43 -18.27
C LEU A 359 -3.91 0.88 -17.07
N TRP A 360 -3.85 0.07 -16.01
CA TRP A 360 -3.07 0.39 -14.83
C TRP A 360 -1.56 0.40 -15.12
N GLU A 361 -1.08 -0.56 -15.89
CA GLU A 361 0.34 -0.64 -16.26
C GLU A 361 0.76 0.57 -17.13
N ARG A 362 -0.05 0.92 -18.13
CA ARG A 362 0.18 2.13 -18.95
C ARG A 362 0.10 3.41 -18.13
N PHE A 363 -0.83 3.48 -17.22
CA PHE A 363 -1.02 4.63 -16.35
C PHE A 363 0.11 4.77 -15.33
N ALA A 364 0.50 3.69 -14.69
CA ALA A 364 1.67 3.70 -13.81
C ALA A 364 2.91 4.15 -14.57
N THR A 365 3.13 3.67 -15.79
CA THR A 365 4.26 4.07 -16.64
C THR A 365 4.20 5.56 -17.01
N SER A 366 3.06 6.08 -17.43
CA SER A 366 2.93 7.48 -17.84
C SER A 366 3.07 8.48 -16.68
N ILE A 367 2.56 8.15 -15.51
CA ILE A 367 2.80 8.96 -14.30
C ILE A 367 4.26 8.92 -13.90
N THR A 368 4.89 7.77 -14.04
CA THR A 368 6.30 7.57 -13.79
C THR A 368 7.14 8.52 -14.62
N ASP A 369 6.93 8.50 -15.92
CA ASP A 369 7.70 9.33 -16.87
C ASP A 369 7.49 10.82 -16.57
N TYR A 370 6.25 11.22 -16.26
CA TYR A 370 5.93 12.60 -15.88
C TYR A 370 6.61 13.03 -14.59
N GLN A 371 6.61 12.20 -13.58
CA GLN A 371 7.16 12.55 -12.27
C GLN A 371 8.69 12.51 -12.27
N LEU A 372 9.30 11.61 -13.04
CA LEU A 372 10.75 11.62 -13.27
C LEU A 372 11.20 12.89 -13.99
N ALA A 373 10.48 13.30 -15.04
CA ALA A 373 10.77 14.54 -15.76
C ALA A 373 10.68 15.79 -14.87
N HIS A 374 9.90 15.74 -13.78
CA HIS A 374 9.70 16.84 -12.84
C HIS A 374 10.41 16.67 -11.50
N ASN A 375 11.38 15.74 -11.41
CA ASN A 375 12.08 15.37 -10.17
C ASN A 375 11.16 15.00 -8.99
N ARG A 376 9.94 14.58 -9.28
CA ARG A 376 9.01 14.07 -8.29
C ARG A 376 9.09 12.56 -8.26
N VAL A 377 9.24 12.00 -7.07
CA VAL A 377 9.24 10.55 -6.89
C VAL A 377 7.78 10.06 -6.88
N PRO A 378 7.36 9.26 -7.84
CA PRO A 378 5.99 8.80 -7.88
C PRO A 378 5.74 7.66 -6.90
N ASP A 379 4.62 7.72 -6.21
CA ASP A 379 4.14 6.67 -5.29
C ASP A 379 3.99 5.28 -5.95
N ASN A 380 3.91 5.23 -7.27
CA ASN A 380 3.60 4.02 -8.03
C ASN A 380 4.78 3.41 -8.75
N LEU A 381 6.00 3.93 -8.53
CA LEU A 381 7.21 3.52 -9.25
C LEU A 381 8.00 2.45 -8.57
N LEU A 382 7.32 1.39 -8.26
CA LEU A 382 7.95 0.23 -7.69
C LEU A 382 9.14 -0.24 -8.53
N GLN A 383 9.00 -0.37 -9.86
CA GLN A 383 10.04 -0.91 -10.72
C GLN A 383 11.32 -0.07 -10.81
N GLN A 384 11.21 1.25 -10.94
CA GLN A 384 12.39 2.10 -11.11
C GLN A 384 13.08 2.43 -9.80
N TYR A 385 12.31 2.47 -8.70
CA TYR A 385 12.85 2.65 -7.36
C TYR A 385 13.66 1.43 -6.91
N TYR A 386 13.15 0.23 -7.19
CA TYR A 386 13.84 -1.01 -6.91
C TYR A 386 15.13 -1.16 -7.72
N ARG A 387 15.15 -0.74 -8.98
CA ARG A 387 16.40 -0.75 -9.77
C ARG A 387 17.51 0.10 -9.15
N GLY A 388 17.16 1.25 -8.55
CA GLY A 388 18.14 2.08 -7.85
C GLY A 388 18.75 1.41 -6.63
N CYS A 389 17.99 0.56 -5.94
CA CYS A 389 18.49 -0.19 -4.79
C CYS A 389 19.32 -1.40 -5.18
N THR A 390 19.02 -2.11 -6.30
CA THR A 390 19.88 -3.16 -6.86
C THR A 390 21.26 -2.62 -7.14
N GLU A 391 21.32 -1.47 -7.79
CA GLU A 391 22.57 -0.80 -8.10
C GLU A 391 23.36 -0.45 -6.85
N LEU A 392 22.70 0.04 -5.80
CA LEU A 392 23.33 0.30 -4.50
C LEU A 392 23.91 -0.96 -3.87
N ARG A 393 23.16 -2.06 -3.91
CA ARG A 393 23.57 -3.35 -3.36
C ARG A 393 24.76 -3.94 -4.14
N GLU A 394 24.69 -3.93 -5.46
CA GLU A 394 25.78 -4.41 -6.33
C GLU A 394 27.04 -3.54 -6.19
N MET A 395 26.88 -2.21 -6.15
CA MET A 395 28.00 -1.29 -5.89
C MET A 395 28.62 -1.50 -4.54
N THR A 396 27.80 -1.68 -3.51
CA THR A 396 28.30 -1.95 -2.17
C THR A 396 29.14 -3.24 -2.17
N ARG A 397 28.65 -4.30 -2.81
CA ARG A 397 29.38 -5.56 -2.96
C ARG A 397 30.68 -5.40 -3.74
N ALA A 398 30.65 -4.72 -4.90
CA ALA A 398 31.82 -4.52 -5.75
C ALA A 398 32.91 -3.63 -5.13
N ASN A 399 32.53 -2.76 -4.17
CA ASN A 399 33.46 -1.81 -3.55
C ASN A 399 33.89 -2.18 -2.12
N ILE A 400 33.43 -3.32 -1.58
CA ILE A 400 33.85 -3.85 -0.27
C ILE A 400 35.38 -4.07 -0.20
N GLU A 401 36.00 -4.46 -1.32
CA GLU A 401 37.44 -4.70 -1.39
C GLU A 401 38.26 -3.41 -1.29
N ASN A 402 37.66 -2.24 -1.47
CA ASN A 402 38.37 -0.97 -1.52
C ASN A 402 38.14 -0.12 -0.25
N LYS A 403 38.78 -0.52 0.86
CA LYS A 403 38.69 0.11 2.19
C LYS A 403 39.15 1.59 2.23
N GLN A 404 39.68 2.13 1.14
CA GLN A 404 40.25 3.48 1.06
C GLN A 404 39.31 4.50 0.43
N SER A 405 38.04 4.16 0.21
CA SER A 405 37.08 5.06 -0.43
C SER A 405 36.04 5.58 0.53
N LEU A 406 35.77 6.88 0.48
CA LEU A 406 34.62 7.52 1.11
C LEU A 406 33.51 7.69 0.07
N PHE A 407 32.36 7.12 0.35
CA PHE A 407 31.17 7.23 -0.51
C PHE A 407 30.30 8.36 0.00
N ILE A 408 30.01 9.31 -0.88
CA ILE A 408 29.08 10.39 -0.59
C ILE A 408 27.84 10.20 -1.44
N VAL A 409 26.72 10.20 -0.77
CA VAL A 409 25.41 10.14 -1.41
C VAL A 409 24.86 11.56 -1.50
N THR A 410 24.64 12.02 -2.73
CA THR A 410 24.23 13.41 -2.98
C THR A 410 22.75 13.66 -2.73
N ASP A 411 21.92 12.64 -2.73
CA ASP A 411 20.48 12.73 -2.50
C ASP A 411 20.14 12.24 -1.08
N ALA A 412 19.45 13.08 -0.31
CA ALA A 412 19.06 12.75 1.06
C ALA A 412 18.15 11.50 1.16
N TYR A 413 17.36 11.22 0.13
CA TYR A 413 16.52 10.03 0.09
C TYR A 413 17.34 8.76 -0.15
N ASP A 414 18.43 8.86 -0.91
CA ASP A 414 19.28 7.71 -1.24
C ASP A 414 20.17 7.30 -0.08
N ILE A 415 20.58 8.24 0.80
CA ILE A 415 21.49 7.95 1.91
C ILE A 415 20.93 6.89 2.87
N MET A 416 19.64 6.93 3.15
CA MET A 416 19.00 6.00 4.07
C MET A 416 18.97 4.59 3.49
N SER A 417 18.61 4.44 2.21
CA SER A 417 18.64 3.16 1.51
C SER A 417 20.07 2.63 1.40
N PHE A 418 21.03 3.50 1.11
CA PHE A 418 22.43 3.13 1.02
C PHE A 418 22.95 2.62 2.38
N ARG A 419 22.71 3.34 3.46
CA ARG A 419 23.10 2.91 4.82
C ARG A 419 22.45 1.62 5.25
N PHE A 420 21.18 1.43 4.91
CA PHE A 420 20.47 0.19 5.22
C PHE A 420 21.18 -1.02 4.59
N TYR A 421 21.43 -0.98 3.28
CA TYR A 421 22.13 -2.07 2.58
C TYR A 421 23.60 -2.18 2.98
N TRP A 422 24.25 -1.07 3.35
CA TRP A 422 25.61 -1.06 3.87
C TRP A 422 25.69 -1.79 5.20
N ASN A 423 24.77 -1.52 6.11
CA ASN A 423 24.72 -2.17 7.40
C ASN A 423 24.39 -3.68 7.30
N LEU A 424 23.53 -4.07 6.36
CA LEU A 424 23.24 -5.49 6.09
C LEU A 424 24.47 -6.29 5.64
N GLN A 425 25.51 -5.62 5.15
CA GLN A 425 26.77 -6.24 4.73
C GLN A 425 27.89 -6.08 5.77
N GLU A 426 27.56 -5.63 6.97
CA GLU A 426 28.51 -5.41 8.08
C GLU A 426 29.69 -4.51 7.69
N LEU A 427 29.45 -3.53 6.80
CA LEU A 427 30.48 -2.61 6.33
C LEU A 427 30.69 -1.46 7.34
N PRO A 428 31.90 -0.88 7.41
CA PRO A 428 32.20 0.21 8.34
C PRO A 428 31.27 1.41 8.10
N PRO A 429 30.49 1.87 9.09
CA PRO A 429 29.49 2.93 8.90
C PRO A 429 30.12 4.28 8.55
N GLN A 430 31.38 4.53 8.94
CA GLN A 430 32.10 5.76 8.64
C GLN A 430 32.52 5.91 7.16
N SER A 431 32.34 4.88 6.35
CA SER A 431 32.70 4.92 4.92
C SER A 431 31.58 5.53 4.05
N VAL A 432 30.42 5.85 4.62
CA VAL A 432 29.27 6.42 3.91
C VAL A 432 28.73 7.62 4.64
N ALA A 433 28.61 8.74 3.94
CA ALA A 433 28.00 9.97 4.47
C ALA A 433 27.04 10.62 3.47
N GLY A 434 25.98 11.27 3.98
CA GLY A 434 25.18 12.19 3.21
C GLY A 434 25.90 13.52 3.07
N PHE A 435 25.77 14.18 1.92
CA PHE A 435 26.44 15.45 1.69
C PHE A 435 26.13 16.51 2.78
N ASN A 436 24.88 16.61 3.19
CA ASN A 436 24.44 17.59 4.19
C ASN A 436 24.81 17.23 5.65
N GLU A 437 25.39 16.05 5.86
CA GLU A 437 25.76 15.57 7.19
C GLU A 437 27.22 15.86 7.55
N LEU A 438 28.01 16.26 6.55
CA LEU A 438 29.42 16.54 6.75
C LEU A 438 29.65 17.98 7.25
N PRO A 439 30.43 18.16 8.30
CA PRO A 439 30.83 19.51 8.77
C PRO A 439 31.53 20.31 7.66
N GLN A 440 31.33 21.63 7.63
CA GLN A 440 31.96 22.50 6.61
C GLN A 440 33.49 22.43 6.58
N ASP A 441 34.13 22.13 7.69
CA ASP A 441 35.58 21.99 7.83
C ASP A 441 36.07 20.56 7.49
N PHE A 442 35.19 19.59 7.33
CA PHE A 442 35.53 18.22 6.95
C PHE A 442 36.44 18.17 5.72
N TRP A 443 36.12 18.98 4.71
CA TRP A 443 36.82 18.98 3.44
C TRP A 443 38.27 19.43 3.54
N LYS A 444 38.58 20.30 4.51
CA LYS A 444 39.96 20.76 4.78
C LYS A 444 40.85 19.63 5.28
N HIS A 445 40.26 18.71 6.04
CA HIS A 445 40.98 17.56 6.57
C HIS A 445 40.99 16.37 5.62
N PHE A 446 39.96 16.28 4.74
CA PHE A 446 39.83 15.20 3.77
C PHE A 446 41.00 15.14 2.77
N ALA A 447 41.47 16.28 2.27
CA ALA A 447 42.58 16.39 1.31
C ALA A 447 43.87 15.67 1.79
N ASN A 448 44.07 15.57 3.10
CA ASN A 448 45.21 14.92 3.73
C ASN A 448 44.98 13.48 4.18
N SER A 449 43.77 12.93 3.95
CA SER A 449 43.39 11.62 4.46
C SER A 449 43.86 10.45 3.59
N GLY A 450 44.27 10.69 2.36
CA GLY A 450 44.59 9.66 1.37
C GLY A 450 43.38 8.83 0.89
N LEU A 451 42.15 9.20 1.31
CA LEU A 451 40.91 8.54 0.90
C LEU A 451 40.49 8.97 -0.50
N GLN A 452 39.99 8.05 -1.28
CA GLN A 452 39.37 8.38 -2.57
C GLN A 452 37.91 8.80 -2.37
N LEU A 453 37.56 10.00 -2.88
CA LEU A 453 36.20 10.46 -2.86
C LEU A 453 35.40 9.92 -4.04
N ARG A 454 34.24 9.35 -3.75
CA ARG A 454 33.30 8.86 -4.76
C ARG A 454 31.93 9.45 -4.50
N ALA A 455 31.31 9.99 -5.55
CA ALA A 455 29.98 10.59 -5.48
C ALA A 455 28.95 9.68 -6.16
N PHE A 456 27.90 9.36 -5.45
CA PHE A 456 26.74 8.66 -5.96
C PHE A 456 25.66 9.68 -6.35
N ALA A 457 25.41 9.82 -7.64
CA ALA A 457 24.54 10.87 -8.17
C ALA A 457 23.72 10.38 -9.37
N LYS A 458 22.58 11.05 -9.60
CA LYS A 458 21.69 10.76 -10.74
C LYS A 458 22.29 11.25 -12.07
N THR A 459 22.99 12.40 -12.03
CA THR A 459 23.59 12.99 -13.23
C THR A 459 25.03 13.39 -13.00
N PRO A 460 25.85 13.51 -14.07
CA PRO A 460 27.20 14.02 -13.97
C PRO A 460 27.26 15.44 -13.38
N GLU A 461 26.25 16.28 -13.68
CA GLU A 461 26.16 17.66 -13.19
C GLU A 461 25.99 17.68 -11.67
N GLN A 462 25.16 16.80 -11.12
CA GLN A 462 25.01 16.68 -9.66
C GLN A 462 26.32 16.24 -9.00
N ALA A 463 27.03 15.29 -9.61
CA ALA A 463 28.33 14.87 -9.12
C ALA A 463 29.36 16.00 -9.21
N ALA A 464 29.42 16.75 -10.31
CA ALA A 464 30.31 17.88 -10.49
C ALA A 464 30.02 19.01 -9.49
N ASP A 465 28.75 19.37 -9.29
CA ASP A 465 28.31 20.34 -8.29
C ASP A 465 28.72 19.93 -6.86
N PHE A 466 28.58 18.65 -6.57
CA PHE A 466 29.03 18.09 -5.31
C PHE A 466 30.56 18.24 -5.13
N PHE A 467 31.39 17.82 -6.10
CA PHE A 467 32.84 17.95 -6.00
C PHE A 467 33.28 19.41 -5.94
N SER A 468 32.56 20.31 -6.61
CA SER A 468 32.81 21.74 -6.55
C SER A 468 32.54 22.31 -5.15
N LYS A 469 31.40 21.98 -4.54
CA LYS A 469 31.06 22.34 -3.18
C LYS A 469 32.03 21.77 -2.14
N ALA A 470 32.61 20.61 -2.46
CA ALA A 470 33.66 19.98 -1.67
C ALA A 470 35.07 20.65 -1.87
N GLY A 471 35.19 21.68 -2.74
CA GLY A 471 36.42 22.44 -2.91
C GLY A 471 37.40 21.90 -3.95
N PHE A 472 36.98 20.96 -4.81
CA PHE A 472 37.87 20.36 -5.81
C PHE A 472 38.03 21.18 -7.10
N GLY A 473 37.26 22.26 -7.27
CA GLY A 473 37.34 23.16 -8.43
C GLY A 473 36.00 23.66 -8.92
N ASP A 474 35.97 24.30 -10.09
CA ASP A 474 34.72 24.74 -10.71
C ASP A 474 33.92 23.57 -11.28
N ALA A 475 32.58 23.55 -11.08
CA ALA A 475 31.72 22.45 -11.49
C ALA A 475 31.76 22.18 -13.00
N LYS A 476 31.92 23.22 -13.85
CA LYS A 476 32.01 23.07 -15.30
C LYS A 476 33.31 22.38 -15.73
N GLU A 477 34.42 22.74 -15.06
CA GLU A 477 35.70 22.09 -15.31
C GLU A 477 35.71 20.64 -14.84
N LEU A 478 35.12 20.40 -13.66
CA LEU A 478 35.03 19.07 -13.08
C LEU A 478 34.19 18.11 -13.90
N LEU A 479 33.18 18.57 -14.63
CA LEU A 479 32.39 17.71 -15.55
C LEU A 479 33.28 16.95 -16.56
N SER A 480 34.30 17.59 -17.07
CA SER A 480 35.24 16.98 -18.03
C SER A 480 36.19 15.95 -17.40
N LYS A 481 36.36 16.05 -16.06
CA LYS A 481 37.26 15.19 -15.25
C LYS A 481 36.51 14.04 -14.57
N LEU A 482 35.17 13.98 -14.67
CA LEU A 482 34.41 12.91 -14.07
C LEU A 482 34.59 11.58 -14.82
N GLU A 483 34.73 10.51 -14.08
CA GLU A 483 34.75 9.15 -14.57
C GLU A 483 33.69 8.32 -13.83
N VAL A 484 32.93 7.52 -14.57
CA VAL A 484 32.01 6.55 -13.98
C VAL A 484 32.82 5.32 -13.55
N VAL A 485 32.79 5.01 -12.26
CA VAL A 485 33.63 3.94 -11.69
C VAL A 485 33.15 2.55 -12.12
N ASN A 486 31.84 2.36 -12.28
CA ASN A 486 31.26 1.15 -12.82
C ASN A 486 30.15 1.55 -13.79
N ALA A 487 30.23 1.09 -15.02
CA ALA A 487 29.10 1.06 -15.94
C ALA A 487 28.15 -0.05 -15.45
N MET A 488 27.47 0.22 -14.34
CA MET A 488 26.29 -0.56 -13.98
C MET A 488 25.33 -0.49 -15.15
N GLN A 489 24.38 -1.38 -15.26
CA GLN A 489 23.53 -1.54 -16.43
C GLN A 489 23.26 -0.23 -17.21
N PRO A 490 23.23 -0.23 -18.55
CA PRO A 490 23.13 1.00 -19.36
C PRO A 490 21.99 1.94 -18.98
N ASN A 491 20.95 1.41 -18.31
CA ASN A 491 19.75 2.10 -17.90
C ASN A 491 19.73 2.48 -16.40
N SER A 492 20.91 2.48 -15.74
CA SER A 492 20.99 2.90 -14.34
C SER A 492 20.61 4.38 -14.18
N LEU A 493 19.67 4.65 -13.27
CA LEU A 493 19.26 6.03 -12.93
C LEU A 493 20.31 6.77 -12.12
N ARG A 494 21.24 6.03 -11.51
CA ARG A 494 22.29 6.56 -10.65
C ARG A 494 23.63 5.96 -11.01
N LYS A 495 24.67 6.73 -10.89
CA LYS A 495 26.03 6.30 -11.19
C LYS A 495 26.98 6.71 -10.07
N LEU A 496 28.04 5.93 -9.93
CA LEU A 496 29.14 6.27 -9.03
C LEU A 496 30.21 7.01 -9.83
N TYR A 497 30.49 8.23 -9.42
CA TYR A 497 31.46 9.11 -10.06
C TYR A 497 32.71 9.25 -9.19
N LYS A 498 33.87 9.30 -9.83
CA LYS A 498 35.15 9.75 -9.25
C LYS A 498 35.77 10.82 -10.13
N LEU A 499 36.67 11.61 -9.56
CA LEU A 499 37.53 12.48 -10.36
C LEU A 499 38.69 11.67 -10.96
N ARG A 500 39.01 11.91 -12.21
CA ARG A 500 40.27 11.46 -12.83
C ARG A 500 41.43 12.16 -12.15
N ASN A 501 42.45 11.43 -11.79
CA ASN A 501 43.71 11.98 -11.28
C ASN A 501 44.37 12.85 -12.31
#